data_04fe3ebd51882aca68eea733700d43c3
#
_entry.id   04fe3ebd51882aca68eea733700d43c3
#
_cell.length_a   1.000
_cell.length_b   1.000
_cell.length_c   1.000
_cell.angle_alpha   90.00
_cell.angle_beta   90.00
_cell.angle_gamma   90.00
#
_symmetry.space_group_name_H-M   'P 1'
#
loop_
_entity.id
_entity.type
_entity.pdbx_description
1 polymer ?
#
loop_
_entity_poly.entity_id
_entity_poly.type
_entity_poly.pdbx_seq_one_letter_code
_entity_poly.pdbx_strand_id
1 'polypeptide(L)'
;MQKFSMWIFKMMGWKAFVTVIEPAKSVICVAPHTSNWDFIIGKLFYWSLNRKSSFLMKKSWFFFPLGSLLRRMGGIAVDRTRNSSVTEQMADEFNTHDTFHLAITPEGTRKLVTKWKMGFYYIALTSHVPIQLAYIDYAKKEMGITGILYPTGDEIADMETIHAFYKNINAKHPEKFENIN
;
A
#
# COMPACT_ATOMS: atom_id res chain seq x y z
N MET A 1 -15.39 4.79 -14.54
CA MET A 1 -13.95 4.48 -14.35
C MET A 1 -13.69 2.99 -14.13
N GLN A 2 -14.48 2.27 -13.35
CA GLN A 2 -14.26 0.84 -13.04
C GLN A 2 -14.07 -0.05 -14.28
N LYS A 3 -15.04 -0.08 -15.21
CA LYS A 3 -14.97 -0.91 -16.42
C LYS A 3 -13.77 -0.58 -17.31
N PHE A 4 -13.42 0.71 -17.41
CA PHE A 4 -12.28 1.17 -18.19
C PHE A 4 -10.94 0.74 -17.55
N SER A 5 -10.79 0.91 -16.23
CA SER A 5 -9.60 0.46 -15.51
C SER A 5 -9.43 -1.06 -15.57
N MET A 6 -10.53 -1.82 -15.45
CA MET A 6 -10.52 -3.27 -15.60
C MET A 6 -10.12 -3.69 -17.02
N TRP A 7 -10.60 -2.98 -18.04
CA TRP A 7 -10.23 -3.25 -19.44
C TRP A 7 -8.72 -3.00 -19.65
N ILE A 8 -8.19 -1.85 -19.22
CA ILE A 8 -6.75 -1.56 -19.32
C ILE A 8 -5.93 -2.62 -18.57
N PHE A 9 -6.32 -2.96 -17.33
CA PHE A 9 -5.62 -3.92 -16.49
C PHE A 9 -5.52 -5.30 -17.20
N LYS A 10 -6.62 -5.76 -17.77
CA LYS A 10 -6.67 -6.99 -18.58
C LYS A 10 -5.88 -6.90 -19.87
N MET A 11 -5.96 -5.77 -20.61
CA MET A 11 -5.18 -5.54 -21.83
C MET A 11 -3.67 -5.60 -21.59
N MET A 12 -3.22 -5.15 -20.39
CA MET A 12 -1.83 -5.29 -19.97
C MET A 12 -1.46 -6.72 -19.54
N GLY A 13 -2.42 -7.65 -19.58
CA GLY A 13 -2.26 -9.06 -19.23
C GLY A 13 -2.25 -9.32 -17.72
N TRP A 14 -2.72 -8.36 -16.90
CA TRP A 14 -2.79 -8.50 -15.45
C TRP A 14 -4.05 -9.22 -14.98
N LYS A 15 -3.90 -10.00 -13.92
CA LYS A 15 -5.00 -10.68 -13.21
C LYS A 15 -5.16 -10.12 -11.82
N ALA A 16 -6.42 -9.98 -11.38
CA ALA A 16 -6.76 -9.46 -10.06
C ALA A 16 -7.22 -10.60 -9.14
N PHE A 17 -6.65 -10.68 -7.94
CA PHE A 17 -7.00 -11.67 -6.93
C PHE A 17 -7.40 -10.97 -5.62
N VAL A 18 -8.61 -11.21 -5.15
CA VAL A 18 -9.09 -10.69 -3.87
C VAL A 18 -9.81 -11.82 -3.15
N THR A 19 -9.22 -12.30 -2.06
CA THR A 19 -9.78 -13.39 -1.25
C THR A 19 -10.22 -12.91 0.14
N VAL A 20 -9.85 -11.69 0.52
CA VAL A 20 -10.21 -11.10 1.81
C VAL A 20 -11.41 -10.18 1.68
N ILE A 21 -12.29 -10.22 2.67
CA ILE A 21 -13.38 -9.25 2.80
C ILE A 21 -12.77 -7.88 3.14
N GLU A 22 -13.19 -6.84 2.43
CA GLU A 22 -12.69 -5.49 2.67
C GLU A 22 -13.23 -4.95 4.00
N PRO A 23 -12.37 -4.64 4.97
CA PRO A 23 -12.79 -3.98 6.20
C PRO A 23 -13.15 -2.52 5.91
N ALA A 24 -13.90 -1.87 6.81
CA ALA A 24 -14.21 -0.45 6.65
C ALA A 24 -12.96 0.43 6.66
N LYS A 25 -11.96 0.06 7.45
CA LYS A 25 -10.69 0.78 7.59
C LYS A 25 -9.52 -0.20 7.58
N SER A 26 -8.42 0.16 6.93
CA SER A 26 -7.20 -0.67 6.95
C SER A 26 -5.96 0.08 6.50
N VAL A 27 -4.81 -0.35 6.97
CA VAL A 27 -3.54 -0.11 6.28
C VAL A 27 -3.38 -1.20 5.23
N ILE A 28 -2.93 -0.84 4.02
CA ILE A 28 -2.63 -1.77 2.94
C ILE A 28 -1.11 -1.80 2.79
N CYS A 29 -0.49 -2.90 3.22
CA CYS A 29 0.92 -3.15 2.97
C CYS A 29 1.08 -3.65 1.54
N VAL A 30 1.81 -2.91 0.71
CA VAL A 30 2.03 -3.25 -0.72
C VAL A 30 3.51 -3.51 -0.95
N ALA A 31 3.85 -4.74 -1.28
CA ALA A 31 5.20 -5.15 -1.67
C ALA A 31 5.13 -6.20 -2.81
N PRO A 32 6.22 -6.38 -3.58
CA PRO A 32 7.41 -5.52 -3.66
C PRO A 32 7.15 -4.17 -4.34
N HIS A 33 8.01 -3.17 -4.04
CA HIS A 33 7.95 -1.84 -4.67
C HIS A 33 9.30 -1.43 -5.27
N THR A 34 9.53 -1.84 -6.50
CA THR A 34 10.81 -1.66 -7.20
C THR A 34 10.73 -0.75 -8.42
N SER A 35 9.52 -0.28 -8.78
CA SER A 35 9.26 0.51 -9.98
C SER A 35 8.15 1.55 -9.80
N ASN A 36 8.17 2.61 -10.60
CA ASN A 36 7.03 3.54 -10.71
C ASN A 36 5.77 2.87 -11.28
N TRP A 37 5.94 1.79 -12.04
CA TRP A 37 4.83 1.01 -12.59
C TRP A 37 3.98 0.36 -11.50
N ASP A 38 4.54 0.05 -10.34
CA ASP A 38 3.82 -0.54 -9.21
C ASP A 38 2.69 0.37 -8.75
N PHE A 39 2.93 1.69 -8.74
CA PHE A 39 1.90 2.68 -8.42
C PHE A 39 0.77 2.70 -9.46
N ILE A 40 1.12 2.66 -10.76
CA ILE A 40 0.14 2.66 -11.86
C ILE A 40 -0.72 1.40 -11.81
N ILE A 41 -0.08 0.23 -11.69
CA ILE A 41 -0.75 -1.08 -11.60
C ILE A 41 -1.64 -1.10 -10.34
N GLY A 42 -1.12 -0.65 -9.19
CA GLY A 42 -1.88 -0.55 -7.96
C GLY A 42 -3.14 0.31 -8.09
N LYS A 43 -3.04 1.49 -8.73
CA LYS A 43 -4.20 2.35 -8.95
C LYS A 43 -5.21 1.74 -9.91
N LEU A 44 -4.77 1.16 -11.02
CA LEU A 44 -5.65 0.46 -11.95
C LEU A 44 -6.37 -0.71 -11.29
N PHE A 45 -5.67 -1.48 -10.46
CA PHE A 45 -6.25 -2.57 -9.68
C PHE A 45 -7.37 -2.07 -8.74
N TYR A 46 -7.09 -1.07 -7.88
CA TYR A 46 -8.09 -0.53 -6.97
C TYR A 46 -9.30 0.06 -7.70
N TRP A 47 -9.09 0.81 -8.78
CA TRP A 47 -10.16 1.35 -9.60
C TRP A 47 -10.96 0.26 -10.31
N SER A 48 -10.32 -0.85 -10.73
CA SER A 48 -11.01 -1.99 -11.34
C SER A 48 -11.96 -2.70 -10.36
N LEU A 49 -11.64 -2.67 -9.07
CA LEU A 49 -12.46 -3.19 -7.99
C LEU A 49 -13.53 -2.18 -7.48
N ASN A 50 -13.56 -0.98 -8.05
CA ASN A 50 -14.37 0.16 -7.54
C ASN A 50 -14.02 0.53 -6.08
N ARG A 51 -12.78 0.30 -5.69
CA ARG A 51 -12.25 0.59 -4.35
C ARG A 51 -11.43 1.88 -4.35
N LYS A 52 -11.42 2.57 -3.21
CA LYS A 52 -10.59 3.76 -2.98
C LYS A 52 -9.41 3.38 -2.09
N SER A 53 -8.26 3.95 -2.36
CA SER A 53 -7.09 3.87 -1.49
C SER A 53 -6.35 5.20 -1.47
N SER A 54 -5.98 5.64 -0.29
CA SER A 54 -5.10 6.79 -0.07
C SER A 54 -3.65 6.33 -0.06
N PHE A 55 -2.72 7.25 -0.30
CA PHE A 55 -1.29 7.00 -0.26
C PHE A 55 -0.53 8.23 0.22
N LEU A 56 0.59 8.01 0.90
CA LEU A 56 1.40 9.09 1.44
C LEU A 56 2.38 9.62 0.38
N MET A 57 2.46 10.94 0.27
CA MET A 57 3.42 11.59 -0.59
C MET A 57 3.99 12.85 0.08
N LYS A 58 5.24 13.19 -0.23
CA LYS A 58 5.90 14.37 0.29
C LYS A 58 5.10 15.63 -0.06
N LYS A 59 4.87 16.53 0.90
CA LYS A 59 4.11 17.78 0.74
C LYS A 59 4.58 18.63 -0.44
N SER A 60 5.87 18.61 -0.79
CA SER A 60 6.44 19.36 -1.91
C SER A 60 5.89 18.97 -3.29
N TRP A 61 5.22 17.83 -3.44
CA TRP A 61 4.58 17.41 -4.70
C TRP A 61 3.17 18.00 -4.88
N PHE A 62 2.60 18.61 -3.82
CA PHE A 62 1.24 19.14 -3.85
C PHE A 62 1.17 20.60 -4.31
N PHE A 63 1.93 20.94 -5.37
CA PHE A 63 1.82 22.24 -6.05
C PHE A 63 0.77 22.22 -7.16
N PHE A 64 0.22 23.36 -7.51
CA PHE A 64 -0.76 23.48 -8.62
C PHE A 64 -0.07 23.30 -9.99
N PRO A 65 -0.67 22.53 -10.95
CA PRO A 65 -1.95 21.80 -10.86
C PRO A 65 -1.82 20.36 -10.32
N LEU A 66 -0.60 19.84 -10.16
CA LEU A 66 -0.31 18.46 -9.78
C LEU A 66 -0.93 18.08 -8.44
N GLY A 67 -0.90 18.97 -7.46
CA GLY A 67 -1.46 18.72 -6.13
C GLY A 67 -2.96 18.42 -6.15
N SER A 68 -3.72 19.06 -7.02
CA SER A 68 -5.16 18.80 -7.19
C SER A 68 -5.41 17.41 -7.76
N LEU A 69 -4.60 16.98 -8.73
CA LEU A 69 -4.67 15.64 -9.31
C LEU A 69 -4.32 14.59 -8.27
N LEU A 70 -3.21 14.79 -7.54
CA LEU A 70 -2.78 13.84 -6.48
C LEU A 70 -3.83 13.67 -5.40
N ARG A 71 -4.47 14.75 -4.92
CA ARG A 71 -5.57 14.66 -3.95
C ARG A 71 -6.76 13.87 -4.50
N ARG A 72 -7.16 14.12 -5.75
CA ARG A 72 -8.24 13.36 -6.41
C ARG A 72 -7.92 11.86 -6.52
N MET A 73 -6.64 11.52 -6.63
CA MET A 73 -6.16 10.15 -6.65
C MET A 73 -6.04 9.51 -5.26
N GLY A 74 -6.33 10.26 -4.18
CA GLY A 74 -6.19 9.80 -2.80
C GLY A 74 -4.82 10.10 -2.17
N GLY A 75 -4.05 11.02 -2.76
CA GLY A 75 -2.77 11.45 -2.21
C GLY A 75 -2.93 12.29 -0.95
N ILE A 76 -2.24 11.92 0.13
CA ILE A 76 -2.16 12.64 1.39
C ILE A 76 -0.77 13.26 1.50
N ALA A 77 -0.75 14.58 1.72
CA ALA A 77 0.49 15.33 1.88
C ALA A 77 1.07 15.10 3.27
N VAL A 78 2.23 14.45 3.35
CA VAL A 78 2.96 14.29 4.62
C VAL A 78 3.85 15.50 4.85
N ASP A 79 3.61 16.16 5.97
CA ASP A 79 4.45 17.24 6.47
C ASP A 79 5.38 16.71 7.56
N ARG A 80 6.64 16.48 7.22
CA ARG A 80 7.66 15.99 8.15
C ARG A 80 8.23 17.09 9.06
N THR A 81 7.78 18.32 8.88
CA THR A 81 8.21 19.46 9.71
C THR A 81 7.24 19.75 10.87
N ARG A 82 6.11 19.05 10.91
CA ARG A 82 5.16 19.12 12.02
C ARG A 82 5.72 18.45 13.28
N ASN A 83 5.34 18.96 14.45
CA ASN A 83 5.69 18.38 15.74
C ASN A 83 5.03 17.00 15.98
N SER A 84 3.94 16.66 15.24
CA SER A 84 3.29 15.36 15.31
C SER A 84 3.95 14.36 14.37
N SER A 85 4.11 13.12 14.83
CA SER A 85 4.60 12.03 14.00
C SER A 85 3.67 11.72 12.82
N VAL A 86 4.18 11.10 11.75
CA VAL A 86 3.33 10.63 10.63
C VAL A 86 2.29 9.62 11.12
N THR A 87 2.63 8.83 12.12
CA THR A 87 1.72 7.85 12.75
C THR A 87 0.52 8.55 13.39
N GLU A 88 0.74 9.61 14.18
CA GLU A 88 -0.33 10.41 14.78
C GLU A 88 -1.20 11.09 13.73
N GLN A 89 -0.59 11.71 12.72
CA GLN A 89 -1.33 12.33 11.62
C GLN A 89 -2.25 11.32 10.90
N MET A 90 -1.80 10.08 10.73
CA MET A 90 -2.61 9.04 10.08
C MET A 90 -3.67 8.45 11.03
N ALA A 91 -3.39 8.37 12.32
CA ALA A 91 -4.41 7.99 13.30
C ALA A 91 -5.58 8.97 13.29
N ASP A 92 -5.32 10.27 13.18
CA ASP A 92 -6.35 11.31 13.03
C ASP A 92 -7.17 11.11 11.75
N GLU A 93 -6.53 10.81 10.61
CA GLU A 93 -7.23 10.49 9.36
C GLU A 93 -8.12 9.25 9.52
N PHE A 94 -7.65 8.21 10.19
CA PHE A 94 -8.47 7.02 10.48
C PHE A 94 -9.66 7.35 11.40
N ASN A 95 -9.53 8.26 12.33
CA ASN A 95 -10.60 8.64 13.26
C ASN A 95 -11.70 9.49 12.58
N THR A 96 -11.32 10.31 11.60
CA THR A 96 -12.25 11.27 10.95
C THR A 96 -13.07 10.67 9.80
N HIS A 97 -12.76 9.48 9.33
CA HIS A 97 -13.44 8.83 8.20
C HIS A 97 -14.13 7.54 8.63
N ASP A 98 -15.35 7.27 8.16
CA ASP A 98 -16.03 5.98 8.38
C ASP A 98 -15.38 4.85 7.58
N THR A 99 -14.90 5.16 6.37
CA THR A 99 -14.17 4.24 5.51
C THR A 99 -12.84 4.87 5.07
N PHE A 100 -11.73 4.20 5.37
CA PHE A 100 -10.41 4.72 5.01
C PHE A 100 -9.39 3.60 4.81
N HIS A 101 -8.70 3.62 3.66
CA HIS A 101 -7.67 2.64 3.33
C HIS A 101 -6.39 3.36 2.94
N LEU A 102 -5.32 3.11 3.68
CA LEU A 102 -4.02 3.74 3.48
C LEU A 102 -3.01 2.74 2.91
N ALA A 103 -2.65 2.91 1.64
CA ALA A 103 -1.62 2.10 0.99
C ALA A 103 -0.22 2.62 1.35
N ILE A 104 0.62 1.72 1.85
CA ILE A 104 2.01 2.00 2.22
C ILE A 104 2.90 0.90 1.66
N THR A 105 4.01 1.30 1.06
CA THR A 105 5.10 0.40 0.68
C THR A 105 6.12 0.36 1.81
N PRO A 106 6.34 -0.79 2.49
CA PRO A 106 7.18 -0.86 3.68
C PRO A 106 8.65 -0.58 3.40
N GLU A 107 9.10 -0.83 2.17
CA GLU A 107 10.45 -0.50 1.70
C GLU A 107 10.72 1.02 1.74
N GLY A 108 9.68 1.84 1.51
CA GLY A 108 9.75 3.30 1.50
C GLY A 108 10.64 3.90 0.42
N THR A 109 11.14 3.06 -0.49
CA THR A 109 11.99 3.41 -1.65
C THR A 109 11.87 2.32 -2.70
N ARG A 110 12.37 2.56 -3.92
CA ARG A 110 12.48 1.57 -5.01
C ARG A 110 13.90 1.01 -5.16
N LYS A 111 14.77 1.30 -4.21
CA LYS A 111 16.12 0.73 -4.10
C LYS A 111 16.07 -0.46 -3.17
N LEU A 112 17.03 -1.36 -3.33
CA LEU A 112 17.22 -2.46 -2.39
C LEU A 112 17.35 -1.91 -0.96
N VAL A 113 16.62 -2.51 -0.05
CA VAL A 113 16.69 -2.25 1.39
C VAL A 113 16.80 -3.58 2.14
N THR A 114 17.59 -3.58 3.19
CA THR A 114 17.81 -4.74 4.08
C THR A 114 16.85 -4.74 5.26
N LYS A 115 16.05 -3.69 5.44
CA LYS A 115 15.07 -3.57 6.53
C LYS A 115 13.87 -2.75 6.09
N TRP A 116 12.68 -3.26 6.35
CA TRP A 116 11.44 -2.54 6.11
C TRP A 116 11.20 -1.46 7.17
N LYS A 117 10.52 -0.40 6.75
CA LYS A 117 10.09 0.68 7.65
C LYS A 117 8.81 0.27 8.36
N MET A 118 8.82 0.31 9.68
CA MET A 118 7.71 -0.13 10.53
C MET A 118 6.53 0.86 10.61
N GLY A 119 6.59 1.99 9.90
CA GLY A 119 5.53 3.00 9.96
C GLY A 119 4.14 2.49 9.65
N PHE A 120 4.00 1.58 8.67
CA PHE A 120 2.72 0.97 8.32
C PHE A 120 2.13 0.15 9.48
N TYR A 121 2.99 -0.57 10.19
CA TYR A 121 2.63 -1.42 11.33
C TYR A 121 2.14 -0.58 12.50
N TYR A 122 2.93 0.45 12.89
CA TYR A 122 2.56 1.33 13.99
C TYR A 122 1.31 2.17 13.70
N ILE A 123 1.10 2.60 12.44
CA ILE A 123 -0.14 3.26 12.04
C ILE A 123 -1.33 2.31 12.25
N ALA A 124 -1.23 1.07 11.80
CA ALA A 124 -2.29 0.08 11.94
C ALA A 124 -2.57 -0.23 13.43
N LEU A 125 -1.52 -0.45 14.22
CA LEU A 125 -1.62 -0.74 15.65
C LEU A 125 -2.28 0.43 16.42
N THR A 126 -1.79 1.65 16.22
CA THR A 126 -2.31 2.86 16.90
C THR A 126 -3.73 3.18 16.49
N SER A 127 -4.10 2.92 15.22
CA SER A 127 -5.45 3.18 14.70
C SER A 127 -6.42 2.02 14.95
N HIS A 128 -5.97 0.91 15.55
CA HIS A 128 -6.76 -0.31 15.79
C HIS A 128 -7.41 -0.86 14.52
N VAL A 129 -6.67 -0.84 13.40
CA VAL A 129 -7.15 -1.33 12.10
C VAL A 129 -6.29 -2.47 11.58
N PRO A 130 -6.85 -3.40 10.78
CA PRO A 130 -6.07 -4.47 10.19
C PRO A 130 -5.12 -3.99 9.10
N ILE A 131 -4.10 -4.81 8.84
CA ILE A 131 -3.20 -4.68 7.71
C ILE A 131 -3.66 -5.66 6.62
N GLN A 132 -4.09 -5.15 5.47
CA GLN A 132 -4.29 -5.95 4.28
C GLN A 132 -2.95 -6.17 3.58
N LEU A 133 -2.64 -7.42 3.24
CA LEU A 133 -1.42 -7.79 2.53
C LEU A 133 -1.71 -7.81 1.03
N ALA A 134 -1.18 -6.82 0.33
CA ALA A 134 -1.33 -6.64 -1.10
C ALA A 134 -0.01 -6.89 -1.81
N TYR A 135 -0.03 -7.65 -2.90
CA TYR A 135 1.17 -7.99 -3.66
C TYR A 135 1.05 -7.64 -5.13
N ILE A 136 2.20 -7.43 -5.78
CA ILE A 136 2.33 -7.26 -7.23
C ILE A 136 3.38 -8.27 -7.72
N ASP A 137 2.93 -9.36 -8.37
CA ASP A 137 3.80 -10.40 -8.93
C ASP A 137 3.96 -10.18 -10.44
N TYR A 138 5.13 -9.75 -10.85
CA TYR A 138 5.42 -9.46 -12.26
C TYR A 138 5.66 -10.70 -13.10
N ALA A 139 6.15 -11.79 -12.52
CA ALA A 139 6.35 -13.04 -13.25
C ALA A 139 5.02 -13.67 -13.64
N LYS A 140 4.04 -13.63 -12.74
CA LYS A 140 2.68 -14.14 -12.98
C LYS A 140 1.75 -13.10 -13.60
N LYS A 141 2.14 -11.83 -13.62
CA LYS A 141 1.27 -10.67 -13.90
C LYS A 141 0.00 -10.68 -13.04
N GLU A 142 0.19 -10.82 -11.76
CA GLU A 142 -0.88 -10.90 -10.77
C GLU A 142 -0.74 -9.78 -9.75
N MET A 143 -1.86 -9.15 -9.43
CA MET A 143 -1.96 -8.26 -8.28
C MET A 143 -3.13 -8.70 -7.41
N GLY A 144 -2.90 -8.80 -6.12
CA GLY A 144 -3.92 -9.30 -5.22
C GLY A 144 -3.86 -8.71 -3.82
N ILE A 145 -4.99 -8.91 -3.11
CA ILE A 145 -5.12 -8.72 -1.68
C ILE A 145 -5.64 -10.05 -1.14
N THR A 146 -4.73 -10.89 -0.62
CA THR A 146 -5.07 -12.27 -0.25
C THR A 146 -4.73 -12.61 1.20
N GLY A 147 -4.19 -11.64 1.94
CA GLY A 147 -3.92 -11.76 3.36
C GLY A 147 -4.46 -10.57 4.15
N ILE A 148 -4.82 -10.82 5.40
CA ILE A 148 -5.17 -9.80 6.38
C ILE A 148 -4.55 -10.17 7.71
N LEU A 149 -3.92 -9.20 8.38
CA LEU A 149 -3.31 -9.36 9.68
C LEU A 149 -3.87 -8.29 10.62
N TYR A 150 -4.27 -8.72 11.81
CA TYR A 150 -4.63 -7.81 12.91
C TYR A 150 -3.41 -7.66 13.81
N PRO A 151 -2.77 -6.48 13.88
CA PRO A 151 -1.57 -6.29 14.68
C PRO A 151 -1.81 -6.68 16.14
N THR A 152 -0.96 -7.54 16.68
CA THR A 152 -1.08 -8.04 18.06
C THR A 152 -0.29 -7.21 19.06
N GLY A 153 0.70 -6.44 18.56
CA GLY A 153 1.70 -5.75 19.36
C GLY A 153 3.00 -6.54 19.51
N ASP A 154 2.99 -7.84 19.19
CA ASP A 154 4.23 -8.63 19.04
C ASP A 154 4.80 -8.37 17.63
N GLU A 155 5.69 -7.38 17.56
CA GLU A 155 6.29 -6.95 16.28
C GLU A 155 7.03 -8.08 15.57
N ILE A 156 7.68 -8.98 16.33
CA ILE A 156 8.50 -10.05 15.76
C ILE A 156 7.57 -11.06 15.08
N ALA A 157 6.60 -11.59 15.80
CA ALA A 157 5.67 -12.59 15.29
C ALA A 157 4.80 -12.04 14.13
N ASP A 158 4.33 -10.79 14.26
CA ASP A 158 3.53 -10.15 13.22
C ASP A 158 4.36 -9.93 11.95
N MET A 159 5.62 -9.48 12.07
CA MET A 159 6.50 -9.28 10.91
C MET A 159 6.96 -10.59 10.26
N GLU A 160 7.19 -11.66 11.02
CA GLU A 160 7.44 -12.99 10.46
C GLU A 160 6.27 -13.45 9.58
N THR A 161 5.04 -13.26 10.06
CA THR A 161 3.83 -13.55 9.27
C THR A 161 3.76 -12.73 7.98
N ILE A 162 4.05 -11.44 8.08
CA ILE A 162 4.05 -10.54 6.91
C ILE A 162 5.15 -10.95 5.92
N HIS A 163 6.38 -11.19 6.37
CA HIS A 163 7.49 -11.58 5.49
C HIS A 163 7.25 -12.93 4.82
N ALA A 164 6.67 -13.90 5.55
CA ALA A 164 6.30 -15.20 4.99
C ALA A 164 5.31 -15.05 3.82
N PHE A 165 4.37 -14.11 3.91
CA PHE A 165 3.41 -13.83 2.83
C PHE A 165 4.11 -13.38 1.53
N TYR A 166 5.15 -12.55 1.63
CA TYR A 166 5.85 -11.99 0.45
C TYR A 166 6.98 -12.87 -0.08
N LYS A 167 7.30 -13.98 0.57
CA LYS A 167 8.46 -14.84 0.28
C LYS A 167 8.60 -15.25 -1.19
N ASN A 168 7.48 -15.50 -1.87
CA ASN A 168 7.47 -16.05 -3.22
C ASN A 168 6.92 -15.06 -4.27
N ILE A 169 6.93 -13.76 -3.96
CA ILE A 169 6.41 -12.73 -4.85
C ILE A 169 7.57 -12.16 -5.70
N ASN A 170 7.35 -12.10 -7.01
CA ASN A 170 8.37 -11.68 -7.98
C ASN A 170 8.24 -10.19 -8.31
N ALA A 171 9.22 -9.40 -7.89
CA ALA A 171 9.30 -7.98 -8.20
C ALA A 171 9.54 -7.72 -9.70
N LYS A 172 9.24 -6.50 -10.18
CA LYS A 172 9.63 -6.05 -11.53
C LYS A 172 11.15 -6.03 -11.70
N HIS A 173 11.86 -5.65 -10.66
CA HIS A 173 13.31 -5.60 -10.57
C HIS A 173 13.75 -6.48 -9.38
N PRO A 174 13.94 -7.81 -9.58
CA PRO A 174 14.27 -8.72 -8.49
C PRO A 174 15.53 -8.32 -7.72
N GLU A 175 16.50 -7.74 -8.39
CA GLU A 175 17.74 -7.25 -7.82
C GLU A 175 17.55 -6.08 -6.81
N LYS A 176 16.35 -5.51 -6.76
CA LYS A 176 15.98 -4.41 -5.84
C LYS A 176 15.05 -4.84 -4.72
N PHE A 177 14.70 -6.09 -4.67
CA PHE A 177 13.83 -6.64 -3.65
C PHE A 177 14.50 -7.83 -2.98
N GLU A 178 14.76 -7.69 -1.70
CA GLU A 178 15.19 -8.79 -0.84
C GLU A 178 14.03 -9.15 0.07
N ASN A 179 13.71 -10.44 0.08
CA ASN A 179 12.76 -10.94 1.06
C ASN A 179 13.49 -11.02 2.38
N ILE A 180 13.24 -10.04 3.22
CA ILE A 180 13.90 -9.88 4.52
C ILE A 180 13.38 -10.99 5.42
N ASN A 181 14.29 -11.88 5.81
CA ASN A 181 14.06 -12.91 6.85
C ASN A 181 14.11 -12.29 8.23
#